data_98befc6ec13ab05fc8e5648abca062aa
#
_entry.id   98befc6ec13ab05fc8e5648abca062aa
#
_cell.length_a   1.000
_cell.length_b   1.000
_cell.length_c   1.000
_cell.angle_alpha   90.00
_cell.angle_beta   90.00
_cell.angle_gamma   90.00
#
_symmetry.space_group_name_H-M   'P 1'
#
loop_
_entity.id
_entity.type
_entity.pdbx_description
1 polymer ?
#
loop_
_entity_poly.entity_id
_entity_poly.type
_entity_poly.pdbx_seq_one_letter_code
_entity_poly.pdbx_strand_id
1 'polypeptide(L)'
;LSPGGGMWGGAMMFNQIVIQEEAMDIVNDFEINYHPFEDGLYTIDSVESTSSLLYHAVHAGATIFNCYSVEDVVFKENKVSGVVVNWTPVLREGLHVDPLNIMAKCVIDGTGHDSEMCKVVARKNGIRLETTTGGVIGERSLDVEEGERQVVEGTREISPGLYVCGMASSAVAGTPRMGPIFGGMLM
;
A
#
# COMPACT_ATOMS: atom_id res chain seq x y z
N LEU A 1 -2.57 10.33 3.97
CA LEU A 1 -3.17 9.28 3.13
C LEU A 1 -4.59 8.99 3.60
N SER A 2 -5.48 8.64 2.69
CA SER A 2 -6.83 8.16 3.02
C SER A 2 -6.94 6.68 2.71
N PRO A 3 -7.75 5.91 3.44
CA PRO A 3 -7.98 4.50 3.13
C PRO A 3 -8.42 4.33 1.67
N GLY A 4 -7.86 3.34 0.97
CA GLY A 4 -8.12 3.10 -0.45
C GLY A 4 -7.25 3.91 -1.42
N GLY A 5 -6.58 4.97 -0.96
CA GLY A 5 -5.60 5.73 -1.75
C GLY A 5 -6.09 6.09 -3.15
N GLY A 6 -5.29 5.74 -4.16
CA GLY A 6 -5.61 5.96 -5.59
C GLY A 6 -6.71 5.08 -6.16
N MET A 7 -7.11 4.03 -5.47
CA MET A 7 -8.13 3.10 -5.93
C MET A 7 -9.49 3.79 -6.16
N TRP A 8 -9.84 4.82 -5.36
CA TRP A 8 -11.07 5.60 -5.52
C TRP A 8 -11.28 6.16 -6.92
N GLY A 9 -10.22 6.54 -7.60
CA GLY A 9 -10.26 7.10 -8.95
C GLY A 9 -9.86 6.11 -10.04
N GLY A 10 -9.74 4.81 -9.73
CA GLY A 10 -9.31 3.81 -10.70
C GLY A 10 -7.91 4.09 -11.28
N ALA A 11 -7.03 4.71 -10.49
CA ALA A 11 -5.70 5.19 -10.85
C ALA A 11 -5.67 6.26 -11.98
N MET A 12 -6.73 6.34 -12.81
CA MET A 12 -6.79 7.24 -13.96
C MET A 12 -8.01 8.19 -13.93
N MET A 13 -8.69 8.29 -12.78
CA MET A 13 -9.86 9.16 -12.57
C MET A 13 -11.11 8.78 -13.40
N PHE A 14 -11.19 7.55 -13.90
CA PHE A 14 -12.33 7.05 -14.68
C PHE A 14 -13.34 6.21 -13.89
N ASN A 15 -13.16 6.07 -12.59
CA ASN A 15 -13.98 5.23 -11.71
C ASN A 15 -14.09 3.76 -12.16
N GLN A 16 -13.16 3.30 -12.99
CA GLN A 16 -13.09 1.92 -13.45
C GLN A 16 -11.69 1.36 -13.23
N ILE A 17 -11.66 0.10 -12.86
CA ILE A 17 -10.44 -0.68 -12.64
C ILE A 17 -10.54 -1.92 -13.50
N VAL A 18 -9.42 -2.32 -14.12
CA VAL A 18 -9.30 -3.58 -14.83
C VAL A 18 -8.72 -4.63 -13.89
N ILE A 19 -9.33 -5.82 -13.87
CA ILE A 19 -8.91 -6.95 -13.03
C ILE A 19 -8.65 -8.15 -13.93
N GLN A 20 -7.57 -8.84 -13.69
CA GLN A 20 -7.23 -10.11 -14.36
C GLN A 20 -7.99 -11.27 -13.69
N GLU A 21 -8.14 -12.37 -14.44
CA GLU A 21 -8.83 -13.59 -14.00
C GLU A 21 -8.27 -14.13 -12.67
N GLU A 22 -6.97 -14.03 -12.46
CA GLU A 22 -6.28 -14.53 -11.26
C GLU A 22 -6.73 -13.85 -9.95
N ALA A 23 -7.27 -12.64 -10.03
CA ALA A 23 -7.76 -11.89 -8.87
C ALA A 23 -9.29 -12.01 -8.66
N MET A 24 -10.00 -12.76 -9.51
CA MET A 24 -11.46 -12.83 -9.47
C MET A 24 -12.01 -13.51 -8.23
N ASP A 25 -11.27 -14.41 -7.61
CA ASP A 25 -11.66 -15.01 -6.33
C ASP A 25 -11.80 -13.93 -5.25
N ILE A 26 -10.88 -12.94 -5.21
CA ILE A 26 -10.94 -11.83 -4.28
C ILE A 26 -12.14 -10.93 -4.60
N VAL A 27 -12.39 -10.63 -5.88
CA VAL A 27 -13.54 -9.83 -6.31
C VAL A 27 -14.85 -10.46 -5.84
N ASN A 28 -14.98 -11.79 -5.96
CA ASN A 28 -16.14 -12.54 -5.51
C ASN A 28 -16.26 -12.59 -3.97
N ASP A 29 -15.17 -12.81 -3.26
CA ASP A 29 -15.14 -12.87 -1.79
C ASP A 29 -15.58 -11.54 -1.14
N PHE A 30 -15.29 -10.43 -1.81
CA PHE A 30 -15.70 -9.10 -1.38
C PHE A 30 -17.01 -8.62 -2.00
N GLU A 31 -17.75 -9.50 -2.69
CA GLU A 31 -19.07 -9.22 -3.29
C GLU A 31 -19.06 -8.00 -4.22
N ILE A 32 -17.97 -7.80 -4.98
CA ILE A 32 -17.82 -6.69 -5.91
C ILE A 32 -18.42 -7.06 -7.26
N ASN A 33 -19.30 -6.20 -7.81
CA ASN A 33 -19.84 -6.40 -9.15
C ASN A 33 -18.79 -6.19 -10.23
N TYR A 34 -18.83 -7.01 -11.27
CA TYR A 34 -17.89 -6.93 -12.39
C TYR A 34 -18.56 -7.13 -13.74
N HIS A 35 -17.90 -6.69 -14.79
CA HIS A 35 -18.31 -6.89 -16.18
C HIS A 35 -17.16 -7.46 -17.00
N PRO A 36 -17.39 -8.46 -17.86
CA PRO A 36 -16.38 -8.90 -18.82
C PRO A 36 -15.95 -7.74 -19.73
N PHE A 37 -14.66 -7.64 -19.99
CA PHE A 37 -14.09 -6.60 -20.86
C PHE A 37 -13.40 -7.19 -22.08
N GLU A 38 -12.35 -7.97 -21.88
CA GLU A 38 -11.60 -8.72 -22.88
C GLU A 38 -11.34 -10.13 -22.36
N ASP A 39 -10.71 -10.98 -23.16
CA ASP A 39 -10.39 -12.36 -22.74
C ASP A 39 -9.48 -12.36 -21.50
N GLY A 40 -9.97 -12.95 -20.42
CA GLY A 40 -9.27 -12.97 -19.12
C GLY A 40 -9.22 -11.64 -18.36
N LEU A 41 -9.95 -10.60 -18.84
CA LEU A 41 -10.01 -9.28 -18.19
C LEU A 41 -11.45 -8.89 -17.85
N TYR A 42 -11.60 -8.23 -16.71
CA TYR A 42 -12.87 -7.75 -16.19
C TYR A 42 -12.74 -6.29 -15.75
N THR A 43 -13.84 -5.56 -15.78
CA THR A 43 -13.93 -4.21 -15.20
C THR A 43 -14.79 -4.23 -13.96
N ILE A 44 -14.36 -3.48 -12.95
CA ILE A 44 -15.09 -3.23 -11.70
C ILE A 44 -15.17 -1.73 -11.44
N ASP A 45 -16.20 -1.29 -10.72
CA ASP A 45 -16.30 0.10 -10.28
C ASP A 45 -15.35 0.38 -9.13
N SER A 46 -14.58 1.45 -9.21
CA SER A 46 -13.56 1.80 -8.22
C SER A 46 -14.14 2.24 -6.88
N VAL A 47 -15.30 2.90 -6.91
CA VAL A 47 -15.98 3.38 -5.68
C VAL A 47 -16.61 2.21 -4.96
N GLU A 48 -17.32 1.33 -5.68
CA GLU A 48 -17.88 0.10 -5.12
C GLU A 48 -16.79 -0.78 -4.51
N SER A 49 -15.75 -1.06 -5.28
CA SER A 49 -14.64 -1.92 -4.85
C SER A 49 -13.95 -1.40 -3.59
N THR A 50 -13.59 -0.11 -3.59
CA THR A 50 -12.94 0.50 -2.43
C THR A 50 -13.86 0.50 -1.21
N SER A 51 -15.16 0.78 -1.41
CA SER A 51 -16.15 0.76 -0.34
C SER A 51 -16.35 -0.63 0.24
N SER A 52 -16.45 -1.66 -0.63
CA SER A 52 -16.59 -3.04 -0.21
C SER A 52 -15.38 -3.52 0.60
N LEU A 53 -14.16 -3.31 0.09
CA LEU A 53 -12.93 -3.66 0.82
C LEU A 53 -12.85 -3.00 2.18
N LEU A 54 -13.18 -1.70 2.28
CA LEU A 54 -13.19 -0.98 3.56
C LEU A 54 -14.27 -1.49 4.50
N TYR A 55 -15.48 -1.75 4.00
CA TYR A 55 -16.57 -2.32 4.79
C TYR A 55 -16.16 -3.67 5.38
N HIS A 56 -15.68 -4.58 4.56
CA HIS A 56 -15.28 -5.91 5.01
C HIS A 56 -14.09 -5.87 5.97
N ALA A 57 -13.12 -4.99 5.75
CA ALA A 57 -12.01 -4.80 6.68
C ALA A 57 -12.48 -4.38 8.07
N VAL A 58 -13.35 -3.37 8.15
CA VAL A 58 -13.94 -2.90 9.43
C VAL A 58 -14.81 -3.97 10.04
N HIS A 59 -15.63 -4.65 9.25
CA HIS A 59 -16.50 -5.73 9.71
C HIS A 59 -15.70 -6.92 10.28
N ALA A 60 -14.54 -7.20 9.73
CA ALA A 60 -13.60 -8.19 10.25
C ALA A 60 -12.82 -7.72 11.49
N GLY A 61 -13.03 -6.49 11.96
CA GLY A 61 -12.44 -5.96 13.19
C GLY A 61 -11.20 -5.06 12.97
N ALA A 62 -10.87 -4.69 11.73
CA ALA A 62 -9.81 -3.71 11.50
C ALA A 62 -10.23 -2.32 12.00
N THR A 63 -9.29 -1.59 12.59
CA THR A 63 -9.51 -0.21 13.02
C THR A 63 -8.89 0.75 12.00
N ILE A 64 -9.71 1.66 11.47
CA ILE A 64 -9.27 2.69 10.53
C ILE A 64 -9.10 4.01 11.28
N PHE A 65 -7.89 4.56 11.24
CA PHE A 65 -7.57 5.87 11.81
C PHE A 65 -7.59 6.94 10.72
N ASN A 66 -8.63 7.75 10.69
CA ASN A 66 -8.74 8.87 9.76
C ASN A 66 -7.98 10.09 10.27
N CYS A 67 -7.40 10.88 9.35
CA CYS A 67 -6.64 12.09 9.66
C CYS A 67 -5.40 11.86 10.54
N TYR A 68 -4.82 10.67 10.51
CA TYR A 68 -3.53 10.38 11.11
C TYR A 68 -2.43 10.39 10.08
N SER A 69 -1.29 10.89 10.48
CA SER A 69 -0.03 10.81 9.72
C SER A 69 0.97 10.01 10.51
N VAL A 70 1.70 9.14 9.83
CA VAL A 70 2.83 8.43 10.44
C VAL A 70 4.05 9.31 10.28
N GLU A 71 4.73 9.61 11.40
CA GLU A 71 5.92 10.45 11.45
C GLU A 71 7.20 9.64 11.54
N ASP A 72 7.11 8.46 12.15
CA ASP A 72 8.26 7.60 12.43
C ASP A 72 7.84 6.15 12.66
N VAL A 73 8.81 5.27 12.82
CA VAL A 73 8.62 3.89 13.27
C VAL A 73 9.11 3.71 14.69
N VAL A 74 8.50 2.77 15.43
CA VAL A 74 9.06 2.27 16.68
C VAL A 74 10.04 1.16 16.33
N PHE A 75 11.31 1.33 16.71
CA PHE A 75 12.37 0.37 16.42
C PHE A 75 12.93 -0.18 17.71
N LYS A 76 12.80 -1.50 17.93
CA LYS A 76 13.30 -2.22 19.11
C LYS A 76 13.90 -3.56 18.71
N GLU A 77 14.95 -3.94 19.38
CA GLU A 77 15.59 -5.27 19.21
C GLU A 77 15.91 -5.56 17.74
N ASN A 78 16.42 -4.56 17.03
CA ASN A 78 16.75 -4.60 15.61
C ASN A 78 15.59 -4.92 14.67
N LYS A 79 14.35 -4.58 15.05
CA LYS A 79 13.19 -4.71 14.19
C LYS A 79 12.20 -3.55 14.34
N VAL A 80 11.40 -3.33 13.31
CA VAL A 80 10.25 -2.45 13.34
C VAL A 80 9.16 -3.11 14.22
N SER A 81 8.72 -2.41 15.25
CA SER A 81 7.80 -2.92 16.29
C SER A 81 6.58 -2.02 16.49
N GLY A 82 6.33 -1.09 15.59
CA GLY A 82 5.21 -0.17 15.62
C GLY A 82 5.46 1.09 14.82
N VAL A 83 4.55 2.04 14.97
CA VAL A 83 4.58 3.35 14.30
C VAL A 83 4.38 4.48 15.30
N VAL A 84 4.93 5.63 14.97
CA VAL A 84 4.71 6.89 15.68
C VAL A 84 3.77 7.73 14.84
N VAL A 85 2.64 8.12 15.40
CA VAL A 85 1.56 8.79 14.66
C VAL A 85 1.15 10.10 15.33
N ASN A 86 0.71 11.05 14.52
CA ASN A 86 0.12 12.27 15.00
C ASN A 86 -1.11 12.63 14.15
N TRP A 87 -1.96 13.50 14.61
CA TRP A 87 -3.05 14.01 13.82
C TRP A 87 -2.52 14.91 12.69
N THR A 88 -3.00 14.66 11.48
CA THR A 88 -2.62 15.44 10.31
C THR A 88 -2.85 16.97 10.51
N PRO A 89 -3.95 17.44 11.15
CA PRO A 89 -4.11 18.86 11.46
C PRO A 89 -3.01 19.44 12.36
N VAL A 90 -2.52 18.67 13.33
CA VAL A 90 -1.41 19.11 14.23
C VAL A 90 -0.17 19.44 13.41
N LEU A 91 0.18 18.55 12.47
CA LEU A 91 1.32 18.75 11.58
C LEU A 91 1.14 19.94 10.64
N ARG A 92 -0.06 20.08 10.07
CA ARG A 92 -0.37 21.18 9.13
C ARG A 92 -0.32 22.55 9.78
N GLU A 93 -0.83 22.64 11.00
CA GLU A 93 -0.88 23.91 11.76
C GLU A 93 0.39 24.17 12.58
N GLY A 94 1.36 23.25 12.57
CA GLY A 94 2.61 23.40 13.32
C GLY A 94 2.41 23.43 14.83
N LEU A 95 1.41 22.73 15.35
CA LEU A 95 1.13 22.69 16.78
C LEU A 95 2.15 21.80 17.51
N HIS A 96 2.49 22.20 18.73
CA HIS A 96 3.36 21.40 19.62
C HIS A 96 2.52 20.38 20.40
N VAL A 97 2.28 19.25 19.77
CA VAL A 97 1.59 18.10 20.39
C VAL A 97 2.47 16.87 20.21
N ASP A 98 2.77 16.20 21.31
CA ASP A 98 3.58 14.98 21.25
C ASP A 98 2.85 13.85 20.50
N PRO A 99 3.56 13.12 19.63
CA PRO A 99 2.97 12.01 18.89
C PRO A 99 2.68 10.80 19.78
N LEU A 100 1.80 9.93 19.29
CA LEU A 100 1.44 8.66 19.93
C LEU A 100 2.23 7.49 19.33
N ASN A 101 2.58 6.53 20.17
CA ASN A 101 3.18 5.28 19.75
C ASN A 101 2.12 4.18 19.65
N ILE A 102 2.03 3.52 18.50
CA ILE A 102 1.21 2.34 18.29
C ILE A 102 2.13 1.14 18.10
N MET A 103 2.12 0.22 19.07
CA MET A 103 2.92 -1.00 19.00
C MET A 103 2.24 -2.04 18.13
N ALA A 104 3.02 -2.79 17.34
CA ALA A 104 2.53 -3.83 16.47
C ALA A 104 3.52 -4.99 16.37
N LYS A 105 3.03 -6.17 15.99
CA LYS A 105 3.89 -7.33 15.70
C LYS A 105 4.69 -7.15 14.43
N CYS A 106 4.08 -6.50 13.43
CA CYS A 106 4.70 -6.06 12.19
C CYS A 106 4.04 -4.77 11.70
N VAL A 107 4.71 -4.06 10.81
CA VAL A 107 4.21 -2.88 10.11
C VAL A 107 4.21 -3.20 8.62
N ILE A 108 3.16 -2.81 7.91
CA ILE A 108 3.06 -2.96 6.46
C ILE A 108 3.07 -1.56 5.85
N ASP A 109 4.07 -1.27 5.04
CA ASP A 109 4.14 -0.03 4.25
C ASP A 109 3.30 -0.19 2.99
N GLY A 110 2.09 0.36 3.01
CA GLY A 110 1.19 0.50 1.88
C GLY A 110 1.01 1.97 1.49
N THR A 111 2.02 2.82 1.72
CA THR A 111 1.93 4.27 1.47
C THR A 111 2.04 4.66 0.00
N GLY A 112 2.06 3.68 -0.89
CA GLY A 112 2.10 3.89 -2.34
C GLY A 112 3.50 4.27 -2.83
N HIS A 113 3.56 5.05 -3.89
CA HIS A 113 4.81 5.45 -4.56
C HIS A 113 5.85 6.08 -3.62
N ASP A 114 5.42 6.68 -2.54
CA ASP A 114 6.31 7.36 -1.61
C ASP A 114 7.09 6.42 -0.70
N SER A 115 6.60 5.20 -0.43
CA SER A 115 7.26 4.21 0.46
C SER A 115 7.79 4.84 1.74
N GLU A 116 6.93 5.60 2.42
CA GLU A 116 7.34 6.51 3.51
C GLU A 116 8.01 5.76 4.66
N MET A 117 7.46 4.62 5.08
CA MET A 117 8.03 3.86 6.20
C MET A 117 9.38 3.26 5.84
N CYS A 118 9.52 2.74 4.63
CA CYS A 118 10.79 2.21 4.14
C CYS A 118 11.87 3.30 4.08
N LYS A 119 11.54 4.51 3.61
CA LYS A 119 12.46 5.66 3.61
C LYS A 119 12.87 6.08 5.02
N VAL A 120 11.91 6.11 5.96
CA VAL A 120 12.18 6.44 7.37
C VAL A 120 13.15 5.44 7.99
N VAL A 121 12.90 4.15 7.83
CA VAL A 121 13.73 3.07 8.37
C VAL A 121 15.15 3.13 7.81
N ALA A 122 15.30 3.23 6.49
CA ALA A 122 16.59 3.31 5.85
C ALA A 122 17.41 4.54 6.30
N ARG A 123 16.74 5.69 6.43
CA ARG A 123 17.40 6.95 6.79
C ARG A 123 17.80 7.03 8.25
N LYS A 124 16.89 6.67 9.18
CA LYS A 124 17.08 6.94 10.61
C LYS A 124 17.85 5.85 11.36
N ASN A 125 17.66 4.61 10.97
CA ASN A 125 18.21 3.50 11.76
C ASN A 125 19.47 2.88 11.15
N GLY A 126 19.94 3.42 10.01
CA GLY A 126 21.11 2.87 9.30
C GLY A 126 20.90 1.44 8.79
N ILE A 127 19.64 1.01 8.72
CA ILE A 127 19.28 -0.34 8.30
C ILE A 127 19.32 -0.39 6.79
N ARG A 128 19.92 -1.46 6.30
CA ARG A 128 19.85 -1.79 4.88
C ARG A 128 18.58 -2.60 4.62
N LEU A 129 17.74 -2.07 3.75
CA LEU A 129 16.60 -2.82 3.23
C LEU A 129 17.08 -3.97 2.34
N GLU A 130 16.29 -5.03 2.22
CA GLU A 130 16.60 -6.15 1.33
C GLU A 130 16.38 -5.79 -0.15
N THR A 131 17.14 -4.81 -0.62
CA THR A 131 17.18 -4.32 -2.00
C THR A 131 18.62 -4.29 -2.50
N THR A 132 18.81 -4.18 -3.79
CA THR A 132 20.17 -4.12 -4.39
C THR A 132 21.00 -2.94 -3.91
N THR A 133 20.36 -1.82 -3.56
CA THR A 133 21.02 -0.62 -3.05
C THR A 133 21.09 -0.58 -1.53
N GLY A 134 20.27 -1.37 -0.85
CA GLY A 134 20.07 -1.31 0.60
C GLY A 134 19.11 -0.20 1.04
N GLY A 135 18.46 0.48 0.10
CA GLY A 135 17.46 1.54 0.34
C GLY A 135 16.31 1.44 -0.65
N VAL A 136 15.46 2.47 -0.70
CA VAL A 136 14.40 2.59 -1.70
C VAL A 136 15.02 2.94 -3.05
N ILE A 137 14.75 2.13 -4.07
CA ILE A 137 15.36 2.29 -5.41
C ILE A 137 14.62 3.34 -6.23
N GLY A 138 13.32 3.40 -6.11
CA GLY A 138 12.42 4.19 -6.97
C GLY A 138 11.91 3.38 -8.16
N GLU A 139 10.71 3.70 -8.61
CA GLU A 139 10.07 2.99 -9.72
C GLU A 139 10.74 3.27 -11.07
N ARG A 140 10.66 2.30 -11.95
CA ARG A 140 11.05 2.46 -13.36
C ARG A 140 9.86 2.94 -14.20
N SER A 141 10.12 3.24 -15.46
CA SER A 141 9.10 3.61 -16.44
C SER A 141 7.99 2.56 -16.56
N LEU A 142 6.83 2.98 -17.05
CA LEU A 142 5.63 2.16 -17.19
C LEU A 142 5.88 0.92 -18.05
N ASP A 143 5.57 -0.22 -17.50
CA ASP A 143 5.45 -1.52 -18.16
C ASP A 143 4.37 -2.29 -17.38
N VAL A 144 3.16 -2.33 -17.94
CA VAL A 144 1.95 -2.74 -17.20
C VAL A 144 2.03 -4.20 -16.80
N GLU A 145 2.31 -5.09 -17.74
CA GLU A 145 2.33 -6.54 -17.50
C GLU A 145 3.43 -6.93 -16.50
N GLU A 146 4.62 -6.41 -16.71
CA GLU A 146 5.74 -6.70 -15.82
C GLU A 146 5.56 -6.05 -14.44
N GLY A 147 4.97 -4.85 -14.38
CA GLY A 147 4.63 -4.18 -13.12
C GLY A 147 3.62 -4.97 -12.30
N GLU A 148 2.56 -5.49 -12.93
CA GLU A 148 1.55 -6.34 -12.28
C GLU A 148 2.15 -7.62 -11.70
N ARG A 149 2.99 -8.30 -12.46
CA ARG A 149 3.66 -9.50 -11.98
C ARG A 149 4.61 -9.20 -10.81
N GLN A 150 5.41 -8.14 -10.94
CA GLN A 150 6.42 -7.81 -9.94
C GLN A 150 5.86 -7.22 -8.65
N VAL A 151 4.67 -6.60 -8.65
CA VAL A 151 4.06 -6.10 -7.41
C VAL A 151 3.68 -7.25 -6.47
N VAL A 152 3.18 -8.35 -7.02
CA VAL A 152 2.85 -9.56 -6.25
C VAL A 152 4.12 -10.17 -5.65
N GLU A 153 5.14 -10.41 -6.50
CA GLU A 153 6.43 -10.97 -6.08
C GLU A 153 7.16 -10.07 -5.07
N GLY A 154 6.99 -8.77 -5.18
CA GLY A 154 7.60 -7.76 -4.31
C GLY A 154 6.90 -7.57 -2.97
N THR A 155 5.69 -8.10 -2.79
CA THR A 155 4.94 -8.03 -1.53
C THR A 155 5.53 -8.98 -0.52
N ARG A 156 6.40 -8.46 0.36
CA ARG A 156 7.20 -9.27 1.30
C ARG A 156 7.77 -8.47 2.45
N GLU A 157 8.37 -9.15 3.40
CA GLU A 157 9.21 -8.51 4.41
C GLU A 157 10.47 -7.93 3.74
N ILE A 158 10.77 -6.66 4.05
CA ILE A 158 11.88 -5.92 3.45
C ILE A 158 12.97 -5.55 4.48
N SER A 159 12.61 -5.64 5.73
CA SER A 159 13.46 -5.48 6.91
C SER A 159 12.72 -6.13 8.09
N PRO A 160 13.42 -6.62 9.13
CA PRO A 160 12.74 -7.27 10.25
C PRO A 160 11.57 -6.46 10.80
N GLY A 161 10.35 -7.03 10.74
CA GLY A 161 9.10 -6.43 11.18
C GLY A 161 8.50 -5.39 10.23
N LEU A 162 9.11 -5.11 9.08
CA LEU A 162 8.59 -4.19 8.05
C LEU A 162 8.31 -4.94 6.75
N TYR A 163 7.06 -4.94 6.35
CA TYR A 163 6.57 -5.48 5.09
C TYR A 163 6.21 -4.37 4.13
N VAL A 164 6.20 -4.67 2.84
CA VAL A 164 5.72 -3.75 1.80
C VAL A 164 4.64 -4.41 0.96
N CYS A 165 3.69 -3.63 0.46
CA CYS A 165 2.67 -4.09 -0.48
C CYS A 165 2.28 -2.99 -1.47
N GLY A 166 1.60 -3.38 -2.55
CA GLY A 166 1.13 -2.46 -3.58
C GLY A 166 2.26 -1.62 -4.19
N MET A 167 1.97 -0.38 -4.53
CA MET A 167 2.97 0.51 -5.17
C MET A 167 4.19 0.83 -4.29
N ALA A 168 4.09 0.66 -2.97
CA ALA A 168 5.25 0.79 -2.10
C ALA A 168 6.27 -0.34 -2.36
N SER A 169 5.82 -1.57 -2.65
CA SER A 169 6.72 -2.66 -3.02
C SER A 169 7.46 -2.37 -4.32
N SER A 170 6.75 -1.83 -5.32
CA SER A 170 7.33 -1.42 -6.60
C SER A 170 8.38 -0.34 -6.43
N ALA A 171 8.09 0.70 -5.64
CA ALA A 171 9.04 1.78 -5.38
C ALA A 171 10.29 1.29 -4.61
N VAL A 172 10.10 0.40 -3.63
CA VAL A 172 11.23 -0.16 -2.86
C VAL A 172 12.12 -1.04 -3.74
N ALA A 173 11.53 -1.92 -4.55
CA ALA A 173 12.24 -2.88 -5.37
C ALA A 173 12.79 -2.28 -6.69
N GLY A 174 12.33 -1.12 -7.11
CA GLY A 174 12.70 -0.52 -8.39
C GLY A 174 12.07 -1.23 -9.58
N THR A 175 10.80 -1.66 -9.45
CA THR A 175 10.07 -2.32 -10.52
C THR A 175 9.35 -1.29 -11.43
N PRO A 176 8.88 -1.69 -12.61
CA PRO A 176 8.09 -0.80 -13.47
C PRO A 176 6.80 -0.35 -12.80
N ARG A 177 6.34 0.82 -13.19
CA ARG A 177 5.00 1.29 -12.83
C ARG A 177 3.93 0.47 -13.55
N MET A 178 2.84 0.22 -12.86
CA MET A 178 1.63 -0.38 -13.38
C MET A 178 0.69 0.69 -13.93
N GLY A 179 -0.25 0.28 -14.78
CA GLY A 179 -1.33 1.12 -15.30
C GLY A 179 -2.63 0.99 -14.47
N PRO A 180 -3.80 1.01 -15.13
CA PRO A 180 -5.10 0.89 -14.48
C PRO A 180 -5.50 -0.57 -14.14
N ILE A 181 -4.59 -1.51 -14.23
CA ILE A 181 -4.80 -2.91 -13.84
C ILE A 181 -4.45 -3.06 -12.38
N PHE A 182 -5.32 -3.67 -11.59
CA PHE A 182 -5.22 -3.73 -10.13
C PHE A 182 -5.25 -5.15 -9.55
N GLY A 183 -5.30 -6.18 -10.38
CA GLY A 183 -5.34 -7.55 -9.90
C GLY A 183 -4.17 -7.87 -8.98
N GLY A 184 -2.96 -7.51 -9.38
CA GLY A 184 -1.75 -7.70 -8.59
C GLY A 184 -1.71 -6.94 -7.27
N MET A 185 -2.48 -5.85 -7.14
CA MET A 185 -2.59 -5.12 -5.86
C MET A 185 -3.65 -5.70 -4.92
N LEU A 186 -4.58 -6.51 -5.42
CA LEU A 186 -5.55 -7.24 -4.61
C LEU A 186 -4.97 -8.55 -4.08
N MET A 187 -4.16 -9.23 -4.88
CA MET A 187 -3.42 -10.44 -4.52
C MET A 187 -2.28 -10.16 -3.54
#